data_227f7a0463616f3a8a830a29680bf147
#
_entry.id   227f7a0463616f3a8a830a29680bf147
#
_cell.length_a   1.000
_cell.length_b   1.000
_cell.length_c   1.000
_cell.angle_alpha   90.00
_cell.angle_beta   90.00
_cell.angle_gamma   90.00
#
_symmetry.space_group_name_H-M   'P 1'
#
loop_
_entity.id
_entity.type
_entity.pdbx_description
1 polymer ?
#
loop_
_entity_poly.entity_id
_entity_poly.type
_entity_poly.pdbx_seq_one_letter_code
_entity_poly.pdbx_strand_id
1 'polypeptide(L)'
;MEPDDALVIATSGTTGDPKGVVLTHTALQASSQITSSQLDVQDGLDEWLCCIPVSHIGGFSVITRALHNGVRLKMQRRFDVALCEEAGRSGSTLVSLVPTALERIDPSVFRKILVGGAAAPQILPGNAVTTYGLTETGSGIVYNGAPLPEVKIEIREGEIVVQSPTLFSRYLGDEPRNNEQWFTTGDAGFLQDDQKLVVTGRLDDAIITGGEKVWPVLIERELESLRLFSEHVVVGRRDQEWGQAVTIIGVPENSETSIDISDIRAQLIESLPNYALPKAVEIVEALPRNAMGKVLRHLV
;
A
#
# COMPACT_ATOMS: atom_id res chain seq x y z
N MET A 1 -8.64 -2.91 28.14
CA MET A 1 -9.31 -3.43 26.93
C MET A 1 -10.80 -3.19 27.11
N GLU A 2 -11.44 -2.54 26.14
CA GLU A 2 -12.89 -2.35 26.13
C GLU A 2 -13.59 -3.63 25.68
N PRO A 3 -14.89 -3.81 25.99
CA PRO A 3 -15.62 -5.04 25.65
C PRO A 3 -15.65 -5.40 24.17
N ASP A 4 -15.57 -4.41 23.27
CA ASP A 4 -15.58 -4.61 21.81
C ASP A 4 -14.15 -4.71 21.19
N ASP A 5 -13.09 -4.57 21.98
CA ASP A 5 -11.72 -4.72 21.49
C ASP A 5 -11.46 -6.16 21.00
N ALA A 6 -11.07 -6.31 19.76
CA ALA A 6 -10.85 -7.62 19.13
C ALA A 6 -9.39 -7.91 18.83
N LEU A 7 -8.64 -6.90 18.42
CA LEU A 7 -7.30 -7.07 17.87
C LEU A 7 -6.44 -5.84 18.11
N VAL A 8 -5.17 -6.06 18.42
CA VAL A 8 -4.13 -5.02 18.43
C VAL A 8 -3.07 -5.39 17.40
N ILE A 9 -2.84 -4.53 16.43
CA ILE A 9 -1.76 -4.69 15.44
C ILE A 9 -0.74 -3.57 15.63
N ALA A 10 0.52 -3.95 15.77
CA ALA A 10 1.61 -2.99 15.80
C ALA A 10 1.90 -2.45 14.39
N THR A 11 1.98 -1.13 14.25
CA THR A 11 2.43 -0.46 13.02
C THR A 11 3.77 0.19 13.27
N SER A 12 4.65 0.19 12.25
CA SER A 12 5.87 0.99 12.29
C SER A 12 5.49 2.45 12.15
N GLY A 13 5.36 3.17 13.28
CA GLY A 13 5.11 4.61 13.25
C GLY A 13 6.22 5.36 12.48
N THR A 14 5.88 6.49 11.84
CA THR A 14 6.84 7.39 11.19
C THR A 14 7.86 7.98 12.19
N THR A 15 7.52 7.99 13.47
CA THR A 15 8.37 8.46 14.59
C THR A 15 9.35 7.40 15.11
N GLY A 16 9.35 6.19 14.55
CA GLY A 16 10.27 5.09 14.94
C GLY A 16 9.71 4.15 16.00
N ASP A 17 8.84 4.59 16.89
CA ASP A 17 8.21 3.73 17.89
C ASP A 17 6.95 3.07 17.34
N PRO A 18 6.80 1.73 17.49
CA PRO A 18 5.60 1.03 17.05
C PRO A 18 4.36 1.50 17.81
N LYS A 19 3.28 1.80 17.07
CA LYS A 19 1.97 2.10 17.65
C LYS A 19 1.05 0.88 17.56
N GLY A 20 0.38 0.55 18.66
CA GLY A 20 -0.63 -0.51 18.67
C GLY A 20 -1.98 0.03 18.19
N VAL A 21 -2.43 -0.38 17.02
CA VAL A 21 -3.76 -0.03 16.50
C VAL A 21 -4.79 -1.01 17.06
N VAL A 22 -5.78 -0.50 17.81
CA VAL A 22 -6.85 -1.31 18.41
C VAL A 22 -8.05 -1.33 17.48
N LEU A 23 -8.35 -2.50 16.93
CA LEU A 23 -9.52 -2.76 16.10
C LEU A 23 -10.61 -3.47 16.91
N THR A 24 -11.86 -3.07 16.70
CA THR A 24 -13.02 -3.65 17.37
C THR A 24 -13.62 -4.80 16.56
N HIS A 25 -14.39 -5.67 17.21
CA HIS A 25 -15.20 -6.68 16.53
C HIS A 25 -16.15 -6.04 15.52
N THR A 26 -16.80 -4.94 15.88
CA THR A 26 -17.69 -4.18 15.01
C THR A 26 -16.97 -3.67 13.76
N ALA A 27 -15.78 -3.06 13.90
CA ALA A 27 -15.00 -2.54 12.77
C ALA A 27 -14.51 -3.66 11.83
N LEU A 28 -14.03 -4.78 12.40
CA LEU A 28 -13.60 -5.95 11.62
C LEU A 28 -14.76 -6.61 10.86
N GLN A 29 -15.93 -6.67 11.48
CA GLN A 29 -17.14 -7.18 10.82
C GLN A 29 -17.56 -6.28 9.67
N ALA A 30 -17.63 -4.96 9.88
CA ALA A 30 -17.94 -3.99 8.83
C ALA A 30 -16.97 -4.10 7.65
N SER A 31 -15.65 -4.14 7.92
CA SER A 31 -14.62 -4.32 6.89
C SER A 31 -14.82 -5.61 6.09
N SER A 32 -15.14 -6.71 6.78
CA SER A 32 -15.35 -8.02 6.14
C SER A 32 -16.59 -8.02 5.24
N GLN A 33 -17.70 -7.45 5.71
CA GLN A 33 -18.97 -7.41 4.97
C GLN A 33 -18.86 -6.52 3.72
N ILE A 34 -18.34 -5.29 3.88
CA ILE A 34 -18.19 -4.33 2.78
C ILE A 34 -17.26 -4.90 1.70
N THR A 35 -16.12 -5.48 2.09
CA THR A 35 -15.19 -6.12 1.15
C THR A 35 -15.83 -7.29 0.42
N SER A 36 -16.50 -8.19 1.14
CA SER A 36 -17.09 -9.39 0.54
C SER A 36 -18.22 -9.05 -0.42
N SER A 37 -19.04 -8.05 -0.07
CA SER A 37 -20.08 -7.52 -0.97
C SER A 37 -19.47 -6.92 -2.25
N GLN A 38 -18.40 -6.12 -2.12
CA GLN A 38 -17.73 -5.48 -3.27
C GLN A 38 -17.07 -6.48 -4.22
N LEU A 39 -16.61 -7.63 -3.70
CA LEU A 39 -15.98 -8.70 -4.49
C LEU A 39 -16.96 -9.74 -5.00
N ASP A 40 -18.24 -9.59 -4.67
CA ASP A 40 -19.28 -10.59 -4.95
C ASP A 40 -18.83 -11.99 -4.44
N VAL A 41 -18.47 -12.04 -3.15
CA VAL A 41 -18.03 -13.28 -2.50
C VAL A 41 -19.24 -14.19 -2.25
N GLN A 42 -19.17 -15.44 -2.72
CA GLN A 42 -20.27 -16.39 -2.67
C GLN A 42 -19.90 -17.59 -1.79
N ASP A 43 -20.76 -17.85 -0.79
CA ASP A 43 -20.65 -19.05 0.04
C ASP A 43 -20.84 -20.32 -0.83
N GLY A 44 -20.09 -21.36 -0.50
CA GLY A 44 -20.07 -22.63 -1.23
C GLY A 44 -19.30 -22.61 -2.55
N LEU A 45 -19.02 -21.45 -3.14
CA LEU A 45 -18.25 -21.30 -4.37
C LEU A 45 -16.84 -20.80 -4.12
N ASP A 46 -16.70 -19.82 -3.22
CA ASP A 46 -15.41 -19.17 -2.98
C ASP A 46 -14.61 -19.79 -1.83
N GLU A 47 -13.31 -19.68 -1.94
CA GLU A 47 -12.33 -19.99 -0.92
C GLU A 47 -11.25 -18.91 -0.90
N TRP A 48 -10.98 -18.35 0.27
CA TRP A 48 -9.87 -17.46 0.48
C TRP A 48 -8.57 -18.22 0.69
N LEU A 49 -7.52 -17.82 -0.03
CA LEU A 49 -6.14 -18.19 0.29
C LEU A 49 -5.51 -17.08 1.14
N CYS A 50 -5.05 -17.40 2.34
CA CYS A 50 -4.22 -16.55 3.18
C CYS A 50 -2.76 -17.04 3.11
N CYS A 51 -1.92 -16.33 2.36
CA CYS A 51 -0.50 -16.64 2.18
C CYS A 51 0.43 -15.49 2.58
N ILE A 52 -0.13 -14.38 3.07
CA ILE A 52 0.61 -13.23 3.61
C ILE A 52 0.53 -13.22 5.14
N PRO A 53 1.52 -12.60 5.85
CA PRO A 53 1.59 -12.68 7.30
C PRO A 53 0.35 -12.12 8.00
N VAL A 54 -0.21 -12.88 8.93
CA VAL A 54 -1.40 -12.47 9.72
C VAL A 54 -1.08 -11.46 10.82
N SER A 55 0.18 -11.19 11.08
CA SER A 55 0.63 -10.07 11.92
C SER A 55 0.35 -8.69 11.32
N HIS A 56 -0.03 -8.65 10.04
CA HIS A 56 -0.46 -7.45 9.34
C HIS A 56 -1.94 -7.52 9.02
N ILE A 57 -2.57 -6.35 8.97
CA ILE A 57 -4.01 -6.26 8.69
C ILE A 57 -4.37 -6.89 7.33
N GLY A 58 -3.49 -6.79 6.33
CA GLY A 58 -3.69 -7.41 5.01
C GLY A 58 -3.90 -8.92 5.08
N GLY A 59 -3.12 -9.62 5.91
CA GLY A 59 -3.27 -11.07 6.14
C GLY A 59 -4.39 -11.40 7.10
N PHE A 60 -4.49 -10.67 8.22
CA PHE A 60 -5.53 -10.92 9.21
C PHE A 60 -6.94 -10.70 8.65
N SER A 61 -7.12 -9.69 7.80
CA SER A 61 -8.41 -9.41 7.16
C SER A 61 -8.90 -10.53 6.23
N VAL A 62 -8.01 -11.37 5.70
CA VAL A 62 -8.41 -12.57 4.94
C VAL A 62 -9.13 -13.56 5.86
N ILE A 63 -8.61 -13.74 7.07
CA ILE A 63 -9.24 -14.62 8.08
C ILE A 63 -10.61 -14.08 8.48
N THR A 64 -10.70 -12.78 8.83
CA THR A 64 -11.97 -12.18 9.26
C THR A 64 -13.02 -12.19 8.15
N ARG A 65 -12.63 -11.97 6.89
CA ARG A 65 -13.54 -12.08 5.73
C ARG A 65 -14.08 -13.50 5.57
N ALA A 66 -13.22 -14.51 5.67
CA ALA A 66 -13.66 -15.89 5.58
C ALA A 66 -14.61 -16.25 6.71
N LEU A 67 -14.27 -15.90 7.96
CA LEU A 67 -15.09 -16.23 9.14
C LEU A 67 -16.45 -15.53 9.16
N HIS A 68 -16.48 -14.19 8.92
CA HIS A 68 -17.73 -13.43 8.99
C HIS A 68 -18.70 -13.74 7.85
N ASN A 69 -18.20 -14.25 6.73
CA ASN A 69 -19.04 -14.57 5.56
C ASN A 69 -19.25 -16.07 5.34
N GLY A 70 -18.79 -16.93 6.27
CA GLY A 70 -18.93 -18.38 6.17
C GLY A 70 -18.20 -19.02 5.01
N VAL A 71 -17.21 -18.35 4.43
CA VAL A 71 -16.47 -18.78 3.25
C VAL A 71 -15.26 -19.63 3.66
N ARG A 72 -14.94 -20.63 2.87
CA ARG A 72 -13.77 -21.50 3.14
C ARG A 72 -12.47 -20.70 3.18
N LEU A 73 -11.54 -21.15 4.00
CA LEU A 73 -10.23 -20.55 4.20
C LEU A 73 -9.12 -21.57 4.09
N LYS A 74 -8.19 -21.36 3.19
CA LYS A 74 -6.93 -22.10 3.10
C LYS A 74 -5.79 -21.24 3.64
N MET A 75 -5.01 -21.78 4.58
CA MET A 75 -3.90 -21.09 5.21
C MET A 75 -2.57 -21.62 4.69
N GLN A 76 -1.65 -20.71 4.34
CA GLN A 76 -0.25 -21.02 4.07
C GLN A 76 0.63 -20.26 5.06
N ARG A 77 1.70 -20.90 5.51
CA ARG A 77 2.59 -20.29 6.52
C ARG A 77 3.29 -19.05 6.01
N ARG A 78 3.56 -18.98 4.72
CA ARG A 78 4.23 -17.87 4.03
C ARG A 78 3.87 -17.91 2.54
N PHE A 79 4.12 -16.82 1.84
CA PHE A 79 4.01 -16.79 0.40
C PHE A 79 5.09 -17.69 -0.23
N ASP A 80 4.64 -18.55 -1.12
CA ASP A 80 5.44 -19.41 -1.97
C ASP A 80 4.71 -19.53 -3.31
N VAL A 81 5.40 -19.30 -4.41
CA VAL A 81 4.81 -19.24 -5.75
C VAL A 81 4.11 -20.55 -6.11
N ALA A 82 4.82 -21.69 -5.99
CA ALA A 82 4.28 -22.96 -6.38
C ALA A 82 3.06 -23.38 -5.54
N LEU A 83 3.13 -23.18 -4.22
CA LEU A 83 2.02 -23.48 -3.31
C LEU A 83 0.83 -22.54 -3.52
N CYS A 84 1.08 -21.26 -3.85
CA CYS A 84 0.04 -20.28 -4.14
C CYS A 84 -0.75 -20.67 -5.40
N GLU A 85 -0.05 -21.00 -6.48
CA GLU A 85 -0.67 -21.43 -7.74
C GLU A 85 -1.37 -22.79 -7.59
N GLU A 86 -0.79 -23.74 -6.86
CA GLU A 86 -1.44 -25.01 -6.55
C GLU A 86 -2.76 -24.80 -5.78
N ALA A 87 -2.77 -23.85 -4.82
CA ALA A 87 -3.99 -23.52 -4.10
C ALA A 87 -5.08 -23.00 -5.06
N GLY A 88 -4.73 -22.09 -5.97
CA GLY A 88 -5.64 -21.60 -7.01
C GLY A 88 -6.20 -22.72 -7.88
N ARG A 89 -5.32 -23.57 -8.42
CA ARG A 89 -5.73 -24.74 -9.25
C ARG A 89 -6.56 -25.78 -8.48
N SER A 90 -6.42 -25.83 -7.15
CA SER A 90 -7.16 -26.78 -6.29
C SER A 90 -8.43 -26.19 -5.67
N GLY A 91 -8.83 -24.95 -6.00
CA GLY A 91 -10.13 -24.40 -5.67
C GLY A 91 -10.13 -23.14 -4.79
N SER A 92 -8.96 -22.59 -4.41
CA SER A 92 -8.93 -21.25 -3.82
C SER A 92 -9.18 -20.22 -4.92
N THR A 93 -10.25 -19.43 -4.78
CA THR A 93 -10.70 -18.48 -5.81
C THR A 93 -10.31 -17.04 -5.52
N LEU A 94 -10.01 -16.73 -4.26
CA LEU A 94 -9.72 -15.39 -3.76
C LEU A 94 -8.38 -15.36 -3.04
N VAL A 95 -7.58 -14.33 -3.32
CA VAL A 95 -6.29 -14.14 -2.65
C VAL A 95 -5.99 -12.65 -2.44
N SER A 96 -5.29 -12.32 -1.35
CA SER A 96 -4.72 -10.97 -1.15
C SER A 96 -3.20 -11.05 -1.29
N LEU A 97 -2.62 -10.17 -2.10
CA LEU A 97 -1.19 -10.14 -2.40
C LEU A 97 -0.63 -8.71 -2.33
N VAL A 98 0.66 -8.62 -2.11
CA VAL A 98 1.43 -7.41 -2.38
C VAL A 98 1.86 -7.40 -3.85
N PRO A 99 2.16 -6.22 -4.45
CA PRO A 99 2.53 -6.12 -5.87
C PRO A 99 3.63 -7.07 -6.30
N THR A 100 4.72 -7.15 -5.54
CA THR A 100 5.85 -8.04 -5.83
C THR A 100 5.54 -9.54 -5.78
N ALA A 101 4.49 -9.93 -5.08
CA ALA A 101 4.00 -11.31 -5.07
C ALA A 101 3.13 -11.60 -6.30
N LEU A 102 2.30 -10.61 -6.70
CA LEU A 102 1.48 -10.72 -7.91
C LEU A 102 2.32 -10.95 -9.18
N GLU A 103 3.43 -10.23 -9.33
CA GLU A 103 4.34 -10.34 -10.49
C GLU A 103 4.99 -11.72 -10.64
N ARG A 104 4.94 -12.54 -9.59
CA ARG A 104 5.65 -13.83 -9.53
C ARG A 104 4.75 -15.04 -9.75
N ILE A 105 3.43 -14.86 -9.83
CA ILE A 105 2.47 -15.94 -9.99
C ILE A 105 1.74 -15.87 -11.32
N ASP A 106 1.14 -16.97 -11.73
CA ASP A 106 0.10 -16.97 -12.76
C ASP A 106 -1.22 -16.45 -12.15
N PRO A 107 -1.66 -15.22 -12.47
CA PRO A 107 -2.87 -14.65 -11.87
C PRO A 107 -4.16 -15.33 -12.34
N SER A 108 -4.12 -16.07 -13.46
CA SER A 108 -5.30 -16.68 -14.07
C SER A 108 -5.90 -17.82 -13.21
N VAL A 109 -5.14 -18.33 -12.24
CA VAL A 109 -5.60 -19.41 -11.33
C VAL A 109 -6.59 -18.93 -10.27
N PHE A 110 -6.76 -17.59 -10.12
CA PHE A 110 -7.69 -16.99 -9.16
C PHE A 110 -8.83 -16.27 -9.85
N ARG A 111 -10.01 -16.24 -9.24
CA ARG A 111 -11.16 -15.46 -9.69
C ARG A 111 -10.95 -13.96 -9.41
N LYS A 112 -10.46 -13.63 -8.22
CA LYS A 112 -10.14 -12.25 -7.79
C LYS A 112 -8.86 -12.20 -6.96
N ILE A 113 -8.06 -11.19 -7.22
CA ILE A 113 -6.82 -10.91 -6.49
C ILE A 113 -6.90 -9.51 -5.95
N LEU A 114 -6.86 -9.35 -4.61
CA LEU A 114 -6.69 -8.04 -3.99
C LEU A 114 -5.21 -7.68 -3.93
N VAL A 115 -4.86 -6.51 -4.45
CA VAL A 115 -3.48 -6.03 -4.49
C VAL A 115 -3.35 -4.78 -3.64
N GLY A 116 -2.52 -4.84 -2.60
CA GLY A 116 -2.38 -3.72 -1.69
C GLY A 116 -1.06 -3.72 -0.92
N GLY A 117 -0.92 -2.77 0.01
CA GLY A 117 0.25 -2.63 0.87
C GLY A 117 1.41 -1.82 0.26
N ALA A 118 1.39 -1.56 -1.03
CA ALA A 118 2.31 -0.67 -1.76
C ALA A 118 1.62 -0.11 -3.01
N ALA A 119 2.30 0.78 -3.74
CA ALA A 119 1.82 1.27 -5.04
C ALA A 119 1.58 0.09 -5.99
N ALA A 120 0.46 0.11 -6.69
CA ALA A 120 0.12 -0.95 -7.64
C ALA A 120 0.94 -0.81 -8.93
N PRO A 121 1.29 -1.93 -9.60
CA PRO A 121 1.91 -1.89 -10.92
C PRO A 121 1.04 -1.15 -11.94
N GLN A 122 1.67 -0.56 -12.96
CA GLN A 122 0.95 0.13 -14.03
C GLN A 122 0.06 -0.81 -14.86
N ILE A 123 0.51 -2.06 -15.03
CA ILE A 123 -0.23 -3.09 -15.77
C ILE A 123 -0.71 -4.14 -14.77
N LEU A 124 -2.02 -4.32 -14.72
CA LEU A 124 -2.69 -5.27 -13.84
C LEU A 124 -3.45 -6.33 -14.62
N PRO A 125 -3.47 -7.58 -14.16
CA PRO A 125 -4.38 -8.59 -14.67
C PRO A 125 -5.84 -8.16 -14.51
N GLY A 126 -6.72 -8.55 -15.45
CA GLY A 126 -8.13 -8.15 -15.43
C GLY A 126 -8.94 -8.61 -14.21
N ASN A 127 -8.43 -9.61 -13.47
CA ASN A 127 -9.01 -10.11 -12.23
C ASN A 127 -8.36 -9.51 -10.96
N ALA A 128 -7.38 -8.63 -11.10
CA ALA A 128 -6.79 -7.91 -9.98
C ALA A 128 -7.59 -6.65 -9.63
N VAL A 129 -7.70 -6.39 -8.34
CA VAL A 129 -8.36 -5.21 -7.75
C VAL A 129 -7.35 -4.52 -6.86
N THR A 130 -6.97 -3.28 -7.18
CA THR A 130 -6.08 -2.49 -6.33
C THR A 130 -6.81 -2.04 -5.09
N THR A 131 -6.10 -1.99 -3.96
CA THR A 131 -6.67 -1.55 -2.69
C THR A 131 -5.81 -0.49 -2.03
N TYR A 132 -6.44 0.57 -1.52
CA TYR A 132 -5.83 1.51 -0.60
C TYR A 132 -6.49 1.38 0.76
N GLY A 133 -5.67 1.36 1.79
CA GLY A 133 -6.09 1.32 3.19
C GLY A 133 -4.89 1.15 4.12
N LEU A 134 -5.14 1.31 5.40
CA LEU A 134 -4.18 1.31 6.49
C LEU A 134 -4.57 0.25 7.52
N THR A 135 -3.73 0.00 8.50
CA THR A 135 -4.11 -0.80 9.68
C THR A 135 -5.28 -0.14 10.40
N GLU A 136 -5.26 1.18 10.49
CA GLU A 136 -6.27 2.02 11.11
C GLU A 136 -7.63 1.95 10.41
N THR A 137 -7.68 1.57 9.15
CA THR A 137 -8.93 1.39 8.38
C THR A 137 -9.42 -0.06 8.37
N GLY A 138 -8.82 -0.93 9.17
CA GLY A 138 -9.19 -2.35 9.31
C GLY A 138 -8.93 -3.19 8.05
N SER A 139 -8.51 -2.62 6.95
CA SER A 139 -8.12 -3.22 5.66
C SER A 139 -8.21 -2.16 4.55
N GLY A 140 -8.23 -2.59 3.27
CA GLY A 140 -8.50 -1.73 2.12
C GLY A 140 -9.92 -1.16 2.16
N ILE A 141 -10.03 0.15 1.94
CA ILE A 141 -11.28 0.93 1.94
C ILE A 141 -11.56 1.63 0.60
N VAL A 142 -10.60 1.63 -0.31
CA VAL A 142 -10.73 2.14 -1.68
C VAL A 142 -10.29 1.05 -2.63
N TYR A 143 -11.13 0.69 -3.59
CA TYR A 143 -10.85 -0.34 -4.58
C TYR A 143 -10.85 0.25 -5.99
N ASN A 144 -9.76 0.05 -6.74
CA ASN A 144 -9.58 0.64 -8.07
C ASN A 144 -9.84 2.16 -8.09
N GLY A 145 -9.41 2.84 -7.04
CA GLY A 145 -9.60 4.28 -6.85
C GLY A 145 -10.97 4.67 -6.28
N ALA A 146 -11.98 3.81 -6.33
CA ALA A 146 -13.32 4.12 -5.81
C ALA A 146 -13.45 3.78 -4.32
N PRO A 147 -13.94 4.70 -3.47
CA PRO A 147 -14.27 4.39 -2.09
C PRO A 147 -15.31 3.27 -2.00
N LEU A 148 -15.13 2.37 -1.03
CA LEU A 148 -16.11 1.32 -0.76
C LEU A 148 -17.42 1.90 -0.17
N PRO A 149 -18.54 1.16 -0.22
CA PRO A 149 -19.78 1.58 0.47
C PRO A 149 -19.52 1.99 1.92
N GLU A 150 -20.21 3.03 2.39
CA GLU A 150 -20.08 3.63 3.73
C GLU A 150 -18.71 4.27 4.05
N VAL A 151 -17.79 4.30 3.11
CA VAL A 151 -16.51 5.01 3.23
C VAL A 151 -16.64 6.40 2.63
N LYS A 152 -16.38 7.43 3.43
CA LYS A 152 -16.29 8.82 2.99
C LYS A 152 -14.84 9.26 2.97
N ILE A 153 -14.45 9.93 1.90
CA ILE A 153 -13.12 10.48 1.72
C ILE A 153 -13.23 11.96 1.39
N GLU A 154 -12.43 12.76 2.05
CA GLU A 154 -12.20 14.17 1.72
C GLU A 154 -10.70 14.42 1.59
N ILE A 155 -10.36 15.48 0.86
CA ILE A 155 -8.98 15.99 0.82
C ILE A 155 -8.96 17.31 1.59
N ARG A 156 -8.18 17.37 2.66
CA ARG A 156 -8.01 18.56 3.49
C ARG A 156 -6.55 18.99 3.47
N GLU A 157 -6.27 20.14 2.93
CA GLU A 157 -4.90 20.66 2.77
C GLU A 157 -3.94 19.68 2.07
N GLY A 158 -4.48 18.89 1.12
CA GLY A 158 -3.73 17.86 0.39
C GLY A 158 -3.63 16.51 1.12
N GLU A 159 -4.15 16.40 2.35
CA GLU A 159 -4.19 15.15 3.12
C GLU A 159 -5.50 14.39 2.88
N ILE A 160 -5.39 13.09 2.74
CA ILE A 160 -6.54 12.18 2.67
C ILE A 160 -7.09 12.03 4.09
N VAL A 161 -8.38 12.38 4.27
CA VAL A 161 -9.10 12.14 5.52
C VAL A 161 -10.27 11.20 5.27
N VAL A 162 -10.53 10.33 6.24
CA VAL A 162 -11.48 9.20 6.10
C VAL A 162 -12.48 9.20 7.23
N GLN A 163 -13.74 8.92 6.91
CA GLN A 163 -14.78 8.51 7.84
C GLN A 163 -15.37 7.18 7.37
N SER A 164 -15.38 6.17 8.23
CA SER A 164 -15.82 4.81 7.87
C SER A 164 -16.17 4.00 9.12
N PRO A 165 -17.13 3.09 9.06
CA PRO A 165 -17.41 2.14 10.15
C PRO A 165 -16.27 1.13 10.37
N THR A 166 -15.30 1.06 9.48
CA THR A 166 -14.15 0.15 9.54
C THR A 166 -12.97 0.71 10.34
N LEU A 167 -13.06 1.99 10.78
CA LEU A 167 -11.96 2.66 11.47
C LEU A 167 -11.66 2.03 12.84
N PHE A 168 -10.38 2.04 13.18
CA PHE A 168 -9.90 1.62 14.49
C PHE A 168 -10.52 2.44 15.64
N SER A 169 -10.56 1.84 16.81
CA SER A 169 -11.06 2.50 18.02
C SER A 169 -10.09 3.55 18.55
N ARG A 170 -8.81 3.18 18.69
CA ARG A 170 -7.76 4.03 19.27
C ARG A 170 -6.38 3.47 19.00
N TYR A 171 -5.35 4.23 19.27
CA TYR A 171 -4.04 3.65 19.56
C TYR A 171 -4.00 3.12 20.99
N LEU A 172 -3.20 2.08 21.21
CA LEU A 172 -3.05 1.46 22.54
C LEU A 172 -2.50 2.48 23.54
N GLY A 173 -3.25 2.71 24.59
CA GLY A 173 -2.96 3.73 25.62
C GLY A 173 -3.74 5.04 25.48
N ASP A 174 -4.41 5.25 24.34
CA ASP A 174 -5.27 6.42 24.13
C ASP A 174 -6.74 6.12 24.49
N GLU A 175 -7.54 7.17 24.58
CA GLU A 175 -8.99 7.08 24.70
C GLU A 175 -9.65 6.68 23.37
N PRO A 176 -10.79 5.97 23.39
CA PRO A 176 -11.53 5.62 22.18
C PRO A 176 -11.94 6.85 21.36
N ARG A 177 -11.81 6.73 20.05
CA ARG A 177 -12.28 7.76 19.10
C ARG A 177 -13.81 7.78 19.03
N ASN A 178 -14.36 8.94 18.73
CA ASN A 178 -15.75 9.04 18.30
C ASN A 178 -15.86 8.56 16.85
N ASN A 179 -16.79 7.65 16.56
CA ASN A 179 -17.02 7.10 15.20
C ASN A 179 -17.42 8.15 14.15
N GLU A 180 -17.90 9.32 14.58
CA GLU A 180 -18.21 10.43 13.68
C GLU A 180 -16.99 11.30 13.33
N GLN A 181 -15.86 11.10 14.01
CA GLN A 181 -14.64 11.86 13.76
C GLN A 181 -13.94 11.37 12.49
N TRP A 182 -13.54 12.34 11.67
CA TRP A 182 -12.65 12.09 10.55
C TRP A 182 -11.27 11.64 11.06
N PHE A 183 -10.71 10.66 10.38
CA PHE A 183 -9.35 10.17 10.61
C PHE A 183 -8.41 10.76 9.56
N THR A 184 -7.35 11.42 10.01
CA THR A 184 -6.25 11.93 9.19
C THR A 184 -5.26 10.80 8.93
N THR A 185 -5.06 10.45 7.66
CA THR A 185 -4.28 9.25 7.30
C THR A 185 -2.77 9.49 7.29
N GLY A 186 -2.34 10.74 7.19
CA GLY A 186 -0.95 11.12 6.91
C GLY A 186 -0.54 10.84 5.47
N ASP A 187 -1.48 10.43 4.61
CA ASP A 187 -1.25 10.23 3.19
C ASP A 187 -1.74 11.43 2.40
N ALA A 188 -0.96 11.85 1.40
CA ALA A 188 -1.35 12.87 0.44
C ALA A 188 -2.09 12.25 -0.74
N GLY A 189 -3.03 13.02 -1.30
CA GLY A 189 -3.78 12.58 -2.48
C GLY A 189 -4.75 13.62 -2.97
N PHE A 190 -5.46 13.28 -4.04
CA PHE A 190 -6.52 14.10 -4.61
C PHE A 190 -7.63 13.21 -5.18
N LEU A 191 -8.81 13.79 -5.34
CA LEU A 191 -9.92 13.14 -6.04
C LEU A 191 -9.92 13.64 -7.50
N GLN A 192 -10.01 12.69 -8.43
CA GLN A 192 -10.22 12.97 -9.85
C GLN A 192 -11.66 13.46 -10.10
N ASP A 193 -11.96 13.94 -11.30
CA ASP A 193 -13.29 14.41 -11.70
C ASP A 193 -14.37 13.31 -11.55
N ASP A 194 -13.99 12.04 -11.75
CA ASP A 194 -14.85 10.87 -11.55
C ASP A 194 -14.88 10.37 -10.09
N GLN A 195 -14.40 11.20 -9.15
CA GLN A 195 -14.32 10.92 -7.70
C GLN A 195 -13.40 9.76 -7.33
N LYS A 196 -12.53 9.31 -8.21
CA LYS A 196 -11.50 8.33 -7.86
C LYS A 196 -10.37 8.97 -7.06
N LEU A 197 -9.99 8.30 -5.99
CA LEU A 197 -8.84 8.68 -5.17
C LEU A 197 -7.54 8.31 -5.87
N VAL A 198 -6.66 9.30 -5.99
CA VAL A 198 -5.25 9.12 -6.36
C VAL A 198 -4.39 9.42 -5.14
N VAL A 199 -3.69 8.41 -4.64
CA VAL A 199 -2.74 8.55 -3.54
C VAL A 199 -1.39 8.95 -4.13
N THR A 200 -0.84 10.06 -3.64
CA THR A 200 0.44 10.60 -4.13
C THR A 200 1.63 10.28 -3.23
N GLY A 201 1.39 9.82 -2.00
CA GLY A 201 2.42 9.37 -1.07
C GLY A 201 2.15 9.74 0.37
N ARG A 202 3.16 9.59 1.24
CA ARG A 202 3.11 10.04 2.63
C ARG A 202 3.39 11.54 2.71
N LEU A 203 2.65 12.25 3.57
CA LEU A 203 2.94 13.68 3.82
C LEU A 203 4.36 13.91 4.34
N ASP A 204 4.84 13.00 5.20
CA ASP A 204 6.17 13.06 5.80
C ASP A 204 7.30 12.74 4.80
N ASP A 205 7.00 12.05 3.69
CA ASP A 205 7.96 11.70 2.66
C ASP A 205 8.10 12.79 1.58
N ALA A 206 7.30 13.86 1.63
CA ALA A 206 7.34 14.93 0.64
C ALA A 206 8.71 15.63 0.62
N ILE A 207 9.31 15.73 -0.56
CA ILE A 207 10.56 16.47 -0.79
C ILE A 207 10.21 17.92 -1.08
N ILE A 208 10.79 18.86 -0.32
CA ILE A 208 10.61 20.27 -0.57
C ILE A 208 11.81 20.79 -1.36
N THR A 209 11.63 20.98 -2.65
CA THR A 209 12.69 21.40 -3.57
C THR A 209 12.32 22.72 -4.27
N GLY A 210 13.10 23.79 -4.05
CA GLY A 210 12.82 25.10 -4.63
C GLY A 210 11.47 25.70 -4.23
N GLY A 211 10.92 25.31 -3.07
CA GLY A 211 9.60 25.74 -2.60
C GLY A 211 8.43 24.85 -3.09
N GLU A 212 8.68 23.92 -3.98
CA GLU A 212 7.69 22.98 -4.51
C GLU A 212 7.68 21.68 -3.73
N LYS A 213 6.49 21.06 -3.57
CA LYS A 213 6.34 19.72 -2.98
C LYS A 213 6.44 18.66 -4.07
N VAL A 214 7.35 17.73 -3.88
CA VAL A 214 7.57 16.59 -4.78
C VAL A 214 7.31 15.30 -4.03
N TRP A 215 6.47 14.45 -4.60
CA TRP A 215 6.13 13.16 -4.03
C TRP A 215 7.04 12.08 -4.61
N PRO A 216 7.91 11.44 -3.80
CA PRO A 216 8.84 10.41 -4.27
C PRO A 216 8.20 9.31 -5.12
N VAL A 217 7.03 8.82 -4.69
CA VAL A 217 6.33 7.71 -5.33
C VAL A 217 5.94 8.00 -6.80
N LEU A 218 5.71 9.28 -7.15
CA LEU A 218 5.39 9.64 -8.53
C LEU A 218 6.61 9.49 -9.44
N ILE A 219 7.79 9.85 -8.93
CA ILE A 219 9.04 9.69 -9.65
C ILE A 219 9.44 8.21 -9.73
N GLU A 220 9.28 7.48 -8.62
CA GLU A 220 9.57 6.05 -8.53
C GLU A 220 8.77 5.24 -9.56
N ARG A 221 7.49 5.57 -9.73
CA ARG A 221 6.62 4.95 -10.74
C ARG A 221 7.14 5.16 -12.18
N GLU A 222 7.62 6.35 -12.49
CA GLU A 222 8.19 6.64 -13.81
C GLU A 222 9.52 5.89 -14.01
N LEU A 223 10.34 5.80 -12.94
CA LEU A 223 11.61 5.06 -12.98
C LEU A 223 11.43 3.56 -13.22
N GLU A 224 10.33 2.95 -12.73
CA GLU A 224 10.02 1.53 -12.96
C GLU A 224 10.00 1.20 -14.47
N SER A 225 9.44 2.10 -15.29
CA SER A 225 9.34 1.91 -16.74
C SER A 225 10.70 1.87 -17.45
N LEU A 226 11.71 2.51 -16.87
CA LEU A 226 13.06 2.62 -17.44
C LEU A 226 13.91 1.34 -17.26
N ARG A 227 13.55 0.47 -16.29
CA ARG A 227 14.25 -0.79 -15.99
C ARG A 227 15.77 -0.64 -15.77
N LEU A 228 16.19 0.49 -15.21
CA LEU A 228 17.59 0.76 -14.92
C LEU A 228 18.04 0.16 -13.59
N PHE A 229 17.09 0.00 -12.67
CA PHE A 229 17.31 -0.46 -11.30
C PHE A 229 16.48 -1.70 -11.01
N SER A 230 17.07 -2.67 -10.32
CA SER A 230 16.33 -3.78 -9.71
C SER A 230 15.54 -3.32 -8.48
N GLU A 231 16.06 -2.31 -7.78
CA GLU A 231 15.41 -1.65 -6.65
C GLU A 231 15.77 -0.17 -6.64
N HIS A 232 14.83 0.69 -6.31
CA HIS A 232 15.09 2.12 -6.18
C HIS A 232 14.15 2.78 -5.19
N VAL A 233 14.59 3.92 -4.65
CA VAL A 233 13.78 4.89 -3.89
C VAL A 233 14.22 6.29 -4.24
N VAL A 234 13.32 7.24 -4.09
CA VAL A 234 13.60 8.66 -4.26
C VAL A 234 13.53 9.35 -2.91
N VAL A 235 14.55 10.15 -2.60
CA VAL A 235 14.66 10.89 -1.33
C VAL A 235 15.07 12.34 -1.57
N GLY A 236 14.83 13.19 -0.58
CA GLY A 236 15.35 14.57 -0.56
C GLY A 236 16.71 14.60 0.13
N ARG A 237 17.77 14.94 -0.59
CA ARG A 237 19.08 15.24 -0.02
C ARG A 237 19.20 16.75 0.27
N ARG A 238 19.80 17.09 1.39
CA ARG A 238 20.04 18.50 1.74
C ARG A 238 20.84 19.20 0.63
N ASP A 239 20.34 20.34 0.14
CA ASP A 239 20.91 21.10 -0.95
C ASP A 239 20.88 22.61 -0.61
N GLN A 240 21.96 23.34 -0.95
CA GLN A 240 22.10 24.77 -0.60
C GLN A 240 21.23 25.67 -1.47
N GLU A 241 21.01 25.31 -2.72
CA GLU A 241 20.22 26.08 -3.69
C GLU A 241 18.72 25.76 -3.58
N TRP A 242 18.38 24.48 -3.44
CA TRP A 242 17.01 23.98 -3.54
C TRP A 242 16.35 23.65 -2.19
N GLY A 243 17.11 23.74 -1.08
CA GLY A 243 16.70 23.20 0.22
C GLY A 243 16.83 21.70 0.29
N GLN A 244 16.15 20.99 -0.64
CA GLN A 244 16.34 19.56 -0.88
C GLN A 244 16.51 19.28 -2.37
N ALA A 245 17.50 18.47 -2.73
CA ALA A 245 17.67 17.92 -4.07
C ALA A 245 16.93 16.57 -4.16
N VAL A 246 16.09 16.40 -5.15
CA VAL A 246 15.48 15.12 -5.49
C VAL A 246 16.58 14.16 -5.93
N THR A 247 16.78 13.08 -5.18
CA THR A 247 17.88 12.13 -5.39
C THR A 247 17.35 10.71 -5.51
N ILE A 248 17.78 9.99 -6.54
CA ILE A 248 17.50 8.57 -6.72
C ILE A 248 18.55 7.77 -5.95
N ILE A 249 18.14 6.82 -5.13
CA ILE A 249 19.00 5.80 -4.55
C ILE A 249 18.62 4.48 -5.20
N GLY A 250 19.54 3.84 -5.93
CA GLY A 250 19.19 2.68 -6.72
C GLY A 250 20.22 1.55 -6.68
N VAL A 251 19.71 0.33 -6.76
CA VAL A 251 20.49 -0.88 -7.02
C VAL A 251 20.41 -1.13 -8.52
N PRO A 252 21.49 -1.11 -9.28
CA PRO A 252 21.43 -1.30 -10.73
C PRO A 252 20.85 -2.66 -11.09
N GLU A 253 20.06 -2.72 -12.17
CA GLU A 253 19.57 -4.00 -12.72
C GLU A 253 20.73 -4.89 -13.19
N ASN A 254 21.78 -4.27 -13.78
CA ASN A 254 23.00 -4.95 -14.18
C ASN A 254 24.21 -4.13 -13.73
N SER A 255 25.21 -4.79 -13.20
CA SER A 255 26.45 -4.16 -12.70
C SER A 255 27.31 -3.45 -13.78
N GLU A 256 27.06 -3.74 -15.06
CA GLU A 256 27.77 -3.14 -16.20
C GLU A 256 27.05 -1.89 -16.75
N THR A 257 25.83 -1.60 -16.31
CA THR A 257 25.06 -0.46 -16.82
C THR A 257 25.62 0.83 -16.25
N SER A 258 26.14 1.70 -17.12
CA SER A 258 26.46 3.08 -16.75
C SER A 258 25.16 3.87 -16.58
N ILE A 259 24.89 4.31 -15.36
CA ILE A 259 23.69 5.10 -15.04
C ILE A 259 24.08 6.57 -15.00
N ASP A 260 23.63 7.35 -15.98
CA ASP A 260 23.85 8.80 -16.07
C ASP A 260 22.56 9.55 -15.71
N ILE A 261 22.65 10.49 -14.80
CA ILE A 261 21.51 11.30 -14.36
C ILE A 261 20.92 12.12 -15.53
N SER A 262 21.74 12.54 -16.49
CA SER A 262 21.32 13.31 -17.66
C SER A 262 20.38 12.50 -18.55
N ASP A 263 20.69 11.20 -18.75
CA ASP A 263 19.88 10.29 -19.54
C ASP A 263 18.54 9.98 -18.86
N ILE A 264 18.57 9.79 -17.53
CA ILE A 264 17.34 9.62 -16.75
C ILE A 264 16.46 10.86 -16.85
N ARG A 265 17.03 12.06 -16.67
CA ARG A 265 16.28 13.31 -16.77
C ARG A 265 15.67 13.53 -18.16
N ALA A 266 16.40 13.19 -19.21
CA ALA A 266 15.91 13.28 -20.59
C ALA A 266 14.69 12.40 -20.86
N GLN A 267 14.59 11.25 -20.19
CA GLN A 267 13.44 10.35 -20.31
C GLN A 267 12.26 10.78 -19.41
N LEU A 268 12.53 11.35 -18.24
CA LEU A 268 11.49 11.75 -17.28
C LEU A 268 10.86 13.13 -17.58
N ILE A 269 11.49 13.97 -18.42
CA ILE A 269 11.03 15.35 -18.67
C ILE A 269 9.66 15.43 -19.36
N GLU A 270 9.25 14.36 -20.05
CA GLU A 270 7.95 14.29 -20.72
C GLU A 270 6.80 13.98 -19.76
N SER A 271 7.11 13.31 -18.62
CA SER A 271 6.10 12.85 -17.65
C SER A 271 6.13 13.63 -16.35
N LEU A 272 7.26 14.31 -16.01
CA LEU A 272 7.42 15.01 -14.75
C LEU A 272 7.70 16.51 -14.97
N PRO A 273 7.18 17.38 -14.09
CA PRO A 273 7.54 18.81 -14.12
C PRO A 273 9.02 19.02 -13.77
N ASN A 274 9.62 20.06 -14.33
CA ASN A 274 11.07 20.34 -14.20
C ASN A 274 11.59 20.33 -12.74
N TYR A 275 10.80 20.84 -11.79
CA TYR A 275 11.19 20.88 -10.38
C TYR A 275 11.25 19.49 -9.74
N ALA A 276 10.49 18.52 -10.26
CA ALA A 276 10.46 17.14 -9.77
C ALA A 276 11.56 16.25 -10.39
N LEU A 277 12.24 16.72 -11.44
CA LEU A 277 13.29 15.92 -12.07
C LEU A 277 14.45 15.67 -11.10
N PRO A 278 14.92 14.42 -10.97
CA PRO A 278 16.03 14.09 -10.10
C PRO A 278 17.29 14.89 -10.45
N LYS A 279 18.02 15.31 -9.42
CA LYS A 279 19.25 16.08 -9.54
C LYS A 279 20.50 15.23 -9.35
N ALA A 280 20.36 14.07 -8.69
CA ALA A 280 21.45 13.13 -8.43
C ALA A 280 20.94 11.68 -8.45
N VAL A 281 21.88 10.78 -8.66
CA VAL A 281 21.70 9.33 -8.49
C VAL A 281 22.83 8.79 -7.63
N GLU A 282 22.48 8.02 -6.62
CA GLU A 282 23.41 7.31 -5.74
C GLU A 282 23.21 5.81 -5.96
N ILE A 283 24.30 5.11 -6.26
CA ILE A 283 24.28 3.67 -6.48
C ILE A 283 24.66 2.97 -5.18
N VAL A 284 23.83 2.00 -4.80
CA VAL A 284 24.05 1.17 -3.59
C VAL A 284 23.96 -0.31 -3.95
N GLU A 285 24.53 -1.17 -3.09
CA GLU A 285 24.46 -2.63 -3.27
C GLU A 285 23.08 -3.19 -2.84
N ALA A 286 22.44 -2.58 -1.85
CA ALA A 286 21.11 -2.96 -1.36
C ALA A 286 20.44 -1.79 -0.65
N LEU A 287 19.10 -1.77 -0.67
CA LEU A 287 18.32 -0.82 0.10
C LEU A 287 18.02 -1.37 1.51
N PRO A 288 18.13 -0.54 2.57
CA PRO A 288 17.84 -0.96 3.93
C PRO A 288 16.34 -1.26 4.08
N ARG A 289 16.02 -2.40 4.70
CA ARG A 289 14.65 -2.87 4.87
C ARG A 289 14.37 -3.22 6.33
N ASN A 290 13.12 -3.02 6.73
CA ASN A 290 12.64 -3.56 8.01
C ASN A 290 12.39 -5.09 7.90
N ALA A 291 12.05 -5.72 9.03
CA ALA A 291 11.73 -7.15 9.09
C ALA A 291 10.57 -7.59 8.17
N MET A 292 9.79 -6.64 7.66
CA MET A 292 8.66 -6.84 6.75
C MET A 292 9.02 -6.66 5.28
N GLY A 293 10.30 -6.37 4.98
CA GLY A 293 10.76 -6.11 3.62
C GLY A 293 10.47 -4.70 3.08
N LYS A 294 9.87 -3.79 3.88
CA LYS A 294 9.63 -2.40 3.48
C LYS A 294 10.94 -1.61 3.55
N VAL A 295 11.25 -0.86 2.50
CA VAL A 295 12.41 0.03 2.47
C VAL A 295 12.29 1.13 3.52
N LEU A 296 13.38 1.33 4.26
CA LEU A 296 13.51 2.36 5.30
C LEU A 296 14.17 3.61 4.70
N ARG A 297 13.33 4.49 4.11
CA ARG A 297 13.81 5.71 3.42
C ARG A 297 14.71 6.61 4.27
N HIS A 298 14.48 6.66 5.59
CA HIS A 298 15.25 7.49 6.51
C HIS A 298 16.66 6.94 6.81
N LEU A 299 16.98 5.73 6.34
CA LEU A 299 18.30 5.10 6.50
C LEU A 299 19.12 5.09 5.20
N VAL A 300 18.61 5.60 4.11
CA VAL A 300 19.34 5.74 2.83
C VAL A 300 19.90 7.13 2.63
#